data_a19fea057d3780ad442698c6a287a924
#
_entry.id   a19fea057d3780ad442698c6a287a924
#
_cell.length_a   1.000
_cell.length_b   1.000
_cell.length_c   1.000
_cell.angle_alpha   90.00
_cell.angle_beta   90.00
_cell.angle_gamma   90.00
#
_symmetry.space_group_name_H-M   'P 1'
#
loop_
_entity.id
_entity.type
_entity.pdbx_description
1 polymer ?
#
loop_
_entity_poly.entity_id
_entity_poly.type
_entity_poly.pdbx_seq_one_letter_code
_entity_poly.pdbx_strand_id
1 'polypeptide(L)'
;MEDNLFQPIRKRRVWRWVIALLLLGAAAAAAWVVVFRVNQFSLSVIPAGSPEVILEYGETFTDPGAGTLLRGSLFWKEGIDPGIPVRAEGTVEDGRLGKHTITYSAQLRSLRASASRLVRVVDTQCPVITLTPDDPEDLLPGKPYKEAGYTATDNFDGDITDRVIREETEGLVTYSVLDSSGNPAYAEREIPVVDRTPPVITLHGGADYSFLLGSCFDDPGYSAEDNIDGDLTDAVEVAGEVDWLTPGTYPVTYTVRDAVGNESSVTRNFTVRGAPQQDTVTPNGKVIYLTFDDGPGPYTHALLRVLKKYGVKATFFVVGDENPDLLRQIVDDGHSIGVHTACHDYQKIYSDPRDYFRDLYDMQDIIRRETGVETWLMRFPGGSSNTVSRRFSKGIMSTLTQAVQDAGFRYFDWNVDSDDAGSARTAKQVRENVIEGLKNHRVSVVLQHDIHDYSVDAVEDIILWAQDRGYQFLPLESDSPTAHHCVNN
;
A
#
# COMPACT_ATOMS: atom_id res chain seq x y z
N MET A 1 -103.48 79.87 -102.59
CA MET A 1 -103.58 80.10 -101.20
C MET A 1 -103.20 78.78 -100.59
N GLU A 2 -102.18 78.89 -100.00
CA GLU A 2 -101.77 77.97 -98.99
C GLU A 2 -100.97 76.74 -99.34
N ASP A 3 -99.79 76.88 -98.97
CA ASP A 3 -98.77 75.92 -99.16
C ASP A 3 -98.45 75.23 -97.86
N ASN A 4 -98.19 73.99 -97.96
CA ASN A 4 -97.85 73.23 -96.88
C ASN A 4 -96.38 72.71 -96.95
N LEU A 5 -95.70 72.93 -95.86
CA LEU A 5 -94.34 72.49 -95.59
C LEU A 5 -94.39 71.16 -94.97
N PHE A 6 -93.67 70.27 -95.57
CA PHE A 6 -93.17 69.11 -94.86
C PHE A 6 -91.63 68.90 -95.14
N GLN A 7 -90.88 69.17 -94.11
CA GLN A 7 -89.43 68.81 -94.18
C GLN A 7 -89.14 67.37 -93.67
N PRO A 8 -88.28 66.58 -94.29
CA PRO A 8 -88.00 65.24 -93.92
C PRO A 8 -86.91 65.15 -92.76
N ILE A 9 -87.27 64.50 -91.64
CA ILE A 9 -86.46 64.31 -90.55
C ILE A 9 -85.25 63.44 -90.88
N ARG A 10 -84.03 63.81 -90.48
CA ARG A 10 -82.76 63.21 -90.73
C ARG A 10 -82.68 61.80 -90.16
N LYS A 11 -82.98 60.69 -90.84
CA LYS A 11 -82.84 59.30 -90.52
C LYS A 11 -81.36 58.87 -90.41
N ARG A 12 -80.36 59.61 -90.85
CA ARG A 12 -78.95 59.25 -90.88
C ARG A 12 -78.22 59.30 -89.50
N ARG A 13 -78.72 60.05 -88.49
CA ARG A 13 -78.06 60.18 -87.19
C ARG A 13 -78.41 59.00 -86.26
N VAL A 14 -79.58 58.49 -86.32
CA VAL A 14 -80.07 57.41 -85.49
C VAL A 14 -79.35 56.09 -85.88
N TRP A 15 -79.18 55.81 -87.14
CA TRP A 15 -78.47 54.61 -87.64
C TRP A 15 -77.01 54.65 -87.26
N ARG A 16 -76.32 55.74 -87.14
CA ARG A 16 -74.93 55.84 -86.67
C ARG A 16 -74.81 55.41 -85.23
N TRP A 17 -75.77 55.78 -84.36
CA TRP A 17 -75.74 55.33 -82.96
C TRP A 17 -76.11 53.85 -82.81
N VAL A 18 -77.03 53.37 -83.62
CA VAL A 18 -77.37 51.93 -83.63
C VAL A 18 -76.20 51.13 -84.11
N ILE A 19 -75.48 51.51 -85.17
CA ILE A 19 -74.26 50.87 -85.61
C ILE A 19 -73.14 50.96 -84.51
N ALA A 20 -72.99 52.09 -83.88
CA ALA A 20 -72.01 52.22 -82.82
C ALA A 20 -72.31 51.30 -81.61
N LEU A 21 -73.58 51.18 -81.21
CA LEU A 21 -74.01 50.25 -80.15
C LEU A 21 -73.85 48.79 -80.56
N LEU A 22 -74.15 48.46 -81.84
CA LEU A 22 -73.90 47.10 -82.35
C LEU A 22 -72.36 46.75 -82.38
N LEU A 23 -71.57 47.77 -82.81
CA LEU A 23 -70.13 47.60 -82.82
C LEU A 23 -69.55 47.47 -81.37
N LEU A 24 -70.05 48.28 -80.43
CA LEU A 24 -69.74 48.15 -79.04
C LEU A 24 -70.20 46.80 -78.47
N GLY A 25 -71.41 46.37 -78.83
CA GLY A 25 -71.92 45.05 -78.46
C GLY A 25 -71.07 43.93 -79.03
N ALA A 26 -70.66 44.03 -80.34
CA ALA A 26 -69.78 43.07 -81.00
C ALA A 26 -68.37 43.07 -80.39
N ALA A 27 -67.84 44.29 -80.10
CA ALA A 27 -66.55 44.42 -79.39
C ALA A 27 -66.60 43.84 -77.97
N ALA A 28 -67.66 44.07 -77.21
CA ALA A 28 -67.90 43.50 -75.90
C ALA A 28 -68.04 41.96 -75.95
N ALA A 29 -68.78 41.45 -76.98
CA ALA A 29 -68.89 40.01 -77.23
C ALA A 29 -67.56 39.38 -77.62
N ALA A 30 -66.80 40.06 -78.50
CA ALA A 30 -65.43 39.60 -78.84
C ALA A 30 -64.46 39.60 -77.64
N ALA A 31 -64.52 40.70 -76.87
CA ALA A 31 -63.76 40.81 -75.63
C ALA A 31 -64.16 39.71 -74.65
N TRP A 32 -65.47 39.42 -74.53
CA TRP A 32 -65.97 38.33 -73.70
C TRP A 32 -65.47 36.94 -74.18
N VAL A 33 -65.47 36.67 -75.49
CA VAL A 33 -64.95 35.44 -76.07
C VAL A 33 -63.47 35.35 -75.84
N VAL A 34 -62.68 36.38 -76.01
CA VAL A 34 -61.22 36.38 -75.71
C VAL A 34 -60.94 36.17 -74.26
N VAL A 35 -61.67 36.84 -73.38
CA VAL A 35 -61.47 36.73 -71.93
C VAL A 35 -61.86 35.33 -71.42
N PHE A 36 -63.00 34.79 -71.95
CA PHE A 36 -63.53 33.57 -71.33
C PHE A 36 -63.40 32.30 -72.20
N ARG A 37 -63.08 32.37 -73.53
CA ARG A 37 -62.91 31.23 -74.41
C ARG A 37 -61.48 31.06 -74.99
N VAL A 38 -60.78 32.18 -75.16
CA VAL A 38 -59.43 32.13 -75.73
C VAL A 38 -58.40 32.16 -74.59
N ASN A 39 -58.69 32.86 -73.51
CA ASN A 39 -57.84 32.84 -72.31
C ASN A 39 -58.06 31.49 -71.60
N GLN A 40 -57.10 30.60 -71.71
CA GLN A 40 -57.15 29.33 -70.98
C GLN A 40 -56.80 29.56 -69.48
N PHE A 41 -57.75 29.23 -68.64
CA PHE A 41 -57.58 29.35 -67.20
C PHE A 41 -57.08 28.05 -66.59
N SER A 42 -56.15 28.18 -65.63
CA SER A 42 -55.72 27.13 -64.75
C SER A 42 -55.96 27.50 -63.32
N LEU A 43 -56.46 26.56 -62.55
CA LEU A 43 -56.67 26.71 -61.12
C LEU A 43 -55.51 25.94 -60.39
N SER A 44 -54.98 26.53 -59.38
CA SER A 44 -54.02 25.87 -58.46
C SER A 44 -54.50 26.05 -57.03
N VAL A 45 -54.20 25.04 -56.16
CA VAL A 45 -54.33 25.11 -54.70
C VAL A 45 -52.95 25.27 -54.10
N ILE A 46 -52.74 26.20 -53.25
CA ILE A 46 -51.44 26.49 -52.62
C ILE A 46 -51.63 26.34 -51.10
N PRO A 47 -51.05 25.31 -50.47
CA PRO A 47 -51.04 25.21 -48.99
C PRO A 47 -50.39 26.44 -48.35
N ALA A 48 -51.01 27.00 -47.33
CA ALA A 48 -50.41 28.07 -46.54
C ALA A 48 -49.25 27.55 -45.70
N GLY A 49 -48.06 28.17 -45.81
CA GLY A 49 -46.84 27.70 -45.14
C GLY A 49 -46.15 26.55 -45.86
N SER A 50 -45.36 25.74 -45.12
CA SER A 50 -44.60 24.62 -45.69
C SER A 50 -45.50 23.47 -46.15
N PRO A 51 -45.25 22.89 -47.34
CA PRO A 51 -45.93 21.69 -47.80
C PRO A 51 -45.49 20.42 -47.02
N GLU A 52 -44.36 20.45 -46.33
CA GLU A 52 -43.90 19.39 -45.42
C GLU A 52 -43.62 19.97 -44.04
N VAL A 53 -44.18 19.36 -42.98
CA VAL A 53 -44.03 19.74 -41.57
C VAL A 53 -43.58 18.54 -40.80
N ILE A 54 -42.56 18.72 -39.95
CA ILE A 54 -42.16 17.74 -38.94
C ILE A 54 -42.80 18.20 -37.64
N LEU A 55 -43.46 17.30 -36.96
CA LEU A 55 -44.14 17.52 -35.70
C LEU A 55 -43.59 16.50 -34.70
N GLU A 56 -43.19 16.96 -33.54
CA GLU A 56 -42.78 16.07 -32.45
C GLU A 56 -44.01 15.39 -31.84
N TYR A 57 -43.86 14.14 -31.41
CA TYR A 57 -44.93 13.39 -30.76
C TYR A 57 -45.47 14.13 -29.53
N GLY A 58 -46.80 14.23 -29.46
CA GLY A 58 -47.48 14.98 -28.42
C GLY A 58 -47.67 16.48 -28.70
N GLU A 59 -47.06 17.03 -29.76
CA GLU A 59 -47.32 18.39 -30.21
C GLU A 59 -48.60 18.44 -31.02
N THR A 60 -49.43 19.46 -30.77
CA THR A 60 -50.69 19.61 -31.51
C THR A 60 -50.48 20.33 -32.84
N PHE A 61 -50.85 19.68 -33.93
CA PHE A 61 -50.82 20.30 -35.26
C PHE A 61 -52.04 21.19 -35.51
N THR A 62 -51.77 22.44 -35.85
CA THR A 62 -52.82 23.37 -36.33
C THR A 62 -52.65 23.61 -37.82
N ASP A 63 -53.63 23.16 -38.63
CA ASP A 63 -53.55 23.34 -40.07
C ASP A 63 -53.76 24.81 -40.45
N PRO A 64 -52.79 25.53 -41.08
CA PRO A 64 -52.91 26.87 -41.54
C PRO A 64 -53.79 27.00 -42.83
N GLY A 65 -54.30 25.87 -43.36
CA GLY A 65 -55.14 25.82 -44.51
C GLY A 65 -54.43 25.97 -45.87
N ALA A 66 -55.20 26.31 -46.89
CA ALA A 66 -54.68 26.55 -48.23
C ALA A 66 -55.49 27.62 -48.95
N GLY A 67 -54.85 28.38 -49.82
CA GLY A 67 -55.48 29.33 -50.73
C GLY A 67 -55.60 28.82 -52.15
N THR A 68 -56.33 29.61 -53.02
CA THR A 68 -56.47 29.27 -54.43
C THR A 68 -55.84 30.35 -55.32
N LEU A 69 -55.35 29.97 -56.48
CA LEU A 69 -54.74 30.81 -57.48
C LEU A 69 -55.26 30.49 -58.85
N LEU A 70 -55.94 31.45 -59.47
CA LEU A 70 -56.44 31.34 -60.84
C LEU A 70 -55.52 32.12 -61.78
N ARG A 71 -54.94 31.45 -62.77
CA ARG A 71 -54.08 32.06 -63.80
C ARG A 71 -54.72 31.91 -65.17
N GLY A 72 -54.59 32.96 -65.97
CA GLY A 72 -55.05 32.95 -67.39
C GLY A 72 -53.82 32.95 -68.31
N SER A 73 -53.97 32.34 -69.50
CA SER A 73 -52.90 32.27 -70.49
C SER A 73 -52.59 33.62 -71.18
N LEU A 74 -53.59 34.55 -71.27
CA LEU A 74 -53.45 35.87 -71.88
C LEU A 74 -53.57 36.98 -70.83
N PHE A 75 -54.56 36.90 -69.95
CA PHE A 75 -54.83 37.88 -68.88
C PHE A 75 -54.66 37.17 -67.52
N TRP A 76 -54.32 37.94 -66.51
CA TRP A 76 -54.09 37.49 -65.12
C TRP A 76 -52.97 36.39 -65.05
N LYS A 77 -51.90 36.61 -65.77
CA LYS A 77 -50.77 35.73 -65.80
C LYS A 77 -50.10 35.54 -64.46
N GLU A 78 -50.03 36.60 -63.66
CA GLU A 78 -49.50 36.58 -62.27
C GLU A 78 -50.37 35.73 -61.34
N GLY A 79 -51.62 35.54 -61.69
CA GLY A 79 -52.64 34.86 -60.92
C GLY A 79 -53.41 35.85 -59.99
N ILE A 80 -54.66 35.50 -59.76
CA ILE A 80 -55.54 36.17 -58.79
C ILE A 80 -56.13 35.13 -57.86
N ASP A 81 -56.41 35.56 -56.63
CA ASP A 81 -57.19 34.69 -55.73
C ASP A 81 -58.67 34.80 -56.14
N PRO A 82 -59.32 33.74 -56.63
CA PRO A 82 -60.68 33.71 -57.00
C PRO A 82 -61.68 33.68 -55.81
N GLY A 83 -61.14 33.59 -54.58
CA GLY A 83 -61.96 33.55 -53.34
C GLY A 83 -62.81 32.27 -53.19
N ILE A 84 -62.46 31.21 -53.85
CA ILE A 84 -63.18 29.93 -53.76
C ILE A 84 -62.84 29.14 -52.52
N PRO A 85 -63.83 28.50 -51.88
CA PRO A 85 -63.56 27.70 -50.73
C PRO A 85 -62.68 26.45 -51.07
N VAL A 86 -61.66 26.24 -50.24
CA VAL A 86 -60.81 25.01 -50.29
C VAL A 86 -61.39 24.01 -49.31
N ARG A 87 -61.56 22.77 -49.76
CA ARG A 87 -61.96 21.68 -48.91
C ARG A 87 -60.70 20.95 -48.51
N ALA A 88 -60.47 20.81 -47.21
CA ALA A 88 -59.41 19.98 -46.62
C ALA A 88 -59.98 18.60 -46.27
N GLU A 89 -59.21 17.51 -46.62
CA GLU A 89 -59.53 16.17 -46.28
C GLU A 89 -58.25 15.50 -45.69
N GLY A 90 -58.41 14.72 -44.64
CA GLY A 90 -57.37 14.09 -43.88
C GLY A 90 -57.22 14.72 -42.46
N THR A 91 -56.72 13.96 -41.53
CA THR A 91 -56.46 14.37 -40.15
C THR A 91 -55.03 14.02 -39.80
N VAL A 92 -54.43 14.83 -38.98
CA VAL A 92 -53.17 14.52 -38.33
C VAL A 92 -53.52 13.95 -36.96
N GLU A 93 -53.09 12.71 -36.73
CA GLU A 93 -53.15 12.06 -35.42
C GLU A 93 -51.84 12.33 -34.73
N ASP A 94 -51.76 13.37 -33.90
CA ASP A 94 -50.56 13.82 -33.18
C ASP A 94 -50.06 12.78 -32.12
N GLY A 95 -50.93 11.88 -31.71
CA GLY A 95 -50.63 10.72 -30.88
C GLY A 95 -50.15 9.46 -31.66
N ARG A 96 -49.86 9.57 -32.96
CA ARG A 96 -49.44 8.40 -33.79
C ARG A 96 -48.26 8.78 -34.68
N LEU A 97 -47.13 8.09 -34.47
CA LEU A 97 -45.95 8.28 -35.31
C LEU A 97 -46.23 7.93 -36.76
N GLY A 98 -45.63 8.67 -37.68
CA GLY A 98 -45.70 8.33 -39.09
C GLY A 98 -46.06 9.52 -39.98
N LYS A 99 -46.52 9.19 -41.23
CA LYS A 99 -46.86 10.17 -42.26
C LYS A 99 -48.35 10.39 -42.28
N HIS A 100 -48.81 11.60 -42.07
CA HIS A 100 -50.18 12.03 -42.17
C HIS A 100 -50.28 13.02 -43.34
N THR A 101 -51.33 12.88 -44.20
CA THR A 101 -51.48 13.73 -45.38
C THR A 101 -52.80 14.45 -45.34
N ILE A 102 -52.77 15.80 -45.43
CA ILE A 102 -53.94 16.61 -45.64
C ILE A 102 -53.99 16.97 -47.09
N THR A 103 -55.11 16.64 -47.78
CA THR A 103 -55.38 16.99 -49.17
C THR A 103 -56.32 18.14 -49.26
N TYR A 104 -55.87 19.19 -49.91
CA TYR A 104 -56.67 20.39 -50.19
C TYR A 104 -57.21 20.30 -51.61
N SER A 105 -58.50 20.50 -51.80
CA SER A 105 -59.13 20.46 -53.13
C SER A 105 -60.02 21.70 -53.34
N ALA A 106 -60.05 22.23 -54.57
CA ALA A 106 -60.90 23.34 -54.96
C ALA A 106 -61.43 23.08 -56.39
N GLN A 107 -62.65 23.58 -56.64
CA GLN A 107 -63.31 23.51 -57.97
C GLN A 107 -63.92 24.82 -58.33
N LEU A 108 -63.60 25.32 -59.54
CA LEU A 108 -64.24 26.48 -60.16
C LEU A 108 -64.81 26.06 -61.51
N ARG A 109 -66.12 25.84 -61.61
CA ARG A 109 -66.79 25.31 -62.80
C ARG A 109 -66.19 23.96 -63.21
N SER A 110 -65.54 23.89 -64.37
CA SER A 110 -64.86 22.66 -64.89
C SER A 110 -63.44 22.52 -64.42
N LEU A 111 -62.81 23.54 -63.81
CA LEU A 111 -61.47 23.53 -63.33
C LEU A 111 -61.45 22.89 -61.93
N ARG A 112 -60.51 21.92 -61.76
CA ARG A 112 -60.24 21.28 -60.47
C ARG A 112 -58.77 21.36 -60.20
N ALA A 113 -58.43 21.56 -58.92
CA ALA A 113 -57.07 21.54 -58.48
C ALA A 113 -56.99 20.86 -57.10
N SER A 114 -55.90 20.28 -56.83
CA SER A 114 -55.55 19.71 -55.50
C SER A 114 -54.08 19.91 -55.18
N ALA A 115 -53.77 20.01 -53.88
CA ALA A 115 -52.45 20.01 -53.32
C ALA A 115 -52.46 19.22 -52.00
N SER A 116 -51.33 18.75 -51.55
CA SER A 116 -51.24 18.02 -50.28
C SER A 116 -50.20 18.64 -49.40
N ARG A 117 -50.43 18.58 -48.09
CA ARG A 117 -49.43 18.79 -47.04
C ARG A 117 -49.11 17.45 -46.40
N LEU A 118 -47.82 17.16 -46.31
CA LEU A 118 -47.31 16.02 -45.54
C LEU A 118 -46.94 16.51 -44.12
N VAL A 119 -47.57 15.94 -43.12
CA VAL A 119 -47.15 16.10 -41.72
C VAL A 119 -46.53 14.80 -41.25
N ARG A 120 -45.31 14.88 -40.81
CA ARG A 120 -44.56 13.74 -40.32
C ARG A 120 -44.44 13.87 -38.80
N VAL A 121 -45.18 13.03 -38.08
CA VAL A 121 -45.06 12.92 -36.61
C VAL A 121 -43.90 12.00 -36.32
N VAL A 122 -42.91 12.53 -35.61
CA VAL A 122 -41.65 11.82 -35.23
C VAL A 122 -41.50 11.89 -33.70
N ASP A 123 -40.75 10.97 -33.20
CA ASP A 123 -40.25 11.01 -31.83
C ASP A 123 -38.72 11.10 -31.91
N THR A 124 -38.18 12.20 -31.43
CA THR A 124 -36.73 12.46 -31.38
C THR A 124 -36.24 12.73 -29.97
N GLN A 125 -37.14 12.63 -28.99
CA GLN A 125 -36.77 12.79 -27.59
C GLN A 125 -36.08 11.50 -27.12
N CYS A 126 -35.00 11.70 -26.36
CA CYS A 126 -34.32 10.56 -25.75
C CYS A 126 -35.01 10.13 -24.46
N PRO A 127 -35.03 8.86 -24.15
CA PRO A 127 -35.49 8.38 -22.85
C PRO A 127 -34.72 8.99 -21.67
N VAL A 128 -35.31 8.99 -20.49
CA VAL A 128 -34.70 9.45 -19.26
C VAL A 128 -34.51 8.26 -18.31
N ILE A 129 -33.23 7.93 -18.00
CA ILE A 129 -32.88 6.96 -16.98
C ILE A 129 -32.75 7.71 -15.63
N THR A 130 -33.48 7.26 -14.61
CA THR A 130 -33.40 7.77 -13.25
C THR A 130 -32.86 6.68 -12.33
N LEU A 131 -31.69 6.94 -11.70
CA LEU A 131 -31.08 6.04 -10.75
C LEU A 131 -31.67 6.27 -9.35
N THR A 132 -32.05 5.19 -8.67
CA THR A 132 -32.43 5.26 -7.25
C THR A 132 -31.16 5.53 -6.43
N PRO A 133 -31.17 6.47 -5.47
CA PRO A 133 -30.01 6.69 -4.60
C PRO A 133 -29.62 5.43 -3.84
N ASP A 134 -28.30 5.18 -3.76
CA ASP A 134 -27.75 4.06 -3.00
C ASP A 134 -27.85 4.28 -1.48
N ASP A 135 -27.92 3.20 -0.71
CA ASP A 135 -27.66 3.25 0.70
C ASP A 135 -26.16 3.49 0.94
N PRO A 136 -25.76 4.48 1.75
CA PRO A 136 -24.36 4.72 2.06
C PRO A 136 -23.61 3.50 2.60
N GLU A 137 -24.32 2.55 3.26
CA GLU A 137 -23.71 1.30 3.75
C GLU A 137 -23.36 0.32 2.62
N ASP A 138 -24.08 0.39 1.49
CA ASP A 138 -23.82 -0.45 0.32
C ASP A 138 -22.66 0.13 -0.56
N LEU A 139 -22.18 1.34 -0.24
CA LEU A 139 -21.06 2.00 -0.93
C LEU A 139 -19.74 1.95 -0.14
N LEU A 140 -19.65 1.15 0.92
CA LEU A 140 -18.41 1.01 1.67
C LEU A 140 -17.37 0.24 0.84
N PRO A 141 -16.11 0.72 0.79
CA PRO A 141 -15.03 0.03 0.10
C PRO A 141 -14.88 -1.42 0.55
N GLY A 142 -14.54 -2.29 -0.40
CA GLY A 142 -14.31 -3.70 -0.13
C GLY A 142 -15.54 -4.59 -0.01
N LYS A 143 -16.75 -4.03 0.10
CA LYS A 143 -17.99 -4.81 0.13
C LYS A 143 -18.57 -5.03 -1.27
N PRO A 144 -19.25 -6.17 -1.54
CA PRO A 144 -20.00 -6.36 -2.76
C PRO A 144 -21.11 -5.32 -2.89
N TYR A 145 -21.15 -4.64 -4.04
CA TYR A 145 -22.20 -3.67 -4.33
C TYR A 145 -23.57 -4.34 -4.42
N LYS A 146 -24.58 -3.68 -3.88
CA LYS A 146 -25.98 -4.08 -3.97
C LYS A 146 -26.77 -3.01 -4.73
N GLU A 147 -27.35 -3.39 -5.87
CA GLU A 147 -28.13 -2.51 -6.75
C GLU A 147 -29.32 -1.88 -6.02
N ALA A 148 -29.35 -0.53 -5.96
CA ALA A 148 -30.46 0.21 -5.36
C ALA A 148 -31.67 0.34 -6.32
N GLY A 149 -31.46 0.14 -7.63
CA GLY A 149 -32.47 0.19 -8.64
C GLY A 149 -32.41 1.39 -9.56
N TYR A 150 -33.23 1.36 -10.59
CA TYR A 150 -33.35 2.42 -11.60
C TYR A 150 -34.72 2.35 -12.29
N THR A 151 -35.11 3.41 -12.99
CA THR A 151 -36.27 3.46 -13.88
C THR A 151 -35.88 4.14 -15.20
N ALA A 152 -36.57 3.80 -16.27
CA ALA A 152 -36.41 4.48 -17.56
C ALA A 152 -37.77 4.81 -18.15
N THR A 153 -37.98 6.06 -18.54
CA THR A 153 -39.22 6.52 -19.12
C THR A 153 -38.96 7.33 -20.38
N ASP A 154 -39.89 7.23 -21.30
CA ASP A 154 -39.89 7.95 -22.56
C ASP A 154 -41.25 8.61 -22.83
N ASN A 155 -41.28 9.68 -23.61
CA ASN A 155 -42.52 10.43 -23.91
C ASN A 155 -43.49 9.65 -24.81
N PHE A 156 -42.97 8.79 -25.70
CA PHE A 156 -43.76 7.95 -26.60
C PHE A 156 -43.95 6.54 -26.09
N ASP A 157 -42.84 5.88 -25.69
CA ASP A 157 -42.87 4.49 -25.24
C ASP A 157 -43.37 4.30 -23.80
N GLY A 158 -43.42 5.38 -23.01
CA GLY A 158 -43.80 5.29 -21.58
C GLY A 158 -42.71 4.67 -20.72
N ASP A 159 -43.07 3.72 -19.86
CA ASP A 159 -42.13 2.99 -19.03
C ASP A 159 -41.40 1.91 -19.86
N ILE A 160 -40.09 2.10 -19.99
CA ILE A 160 -39.18 1.18 -20.71
C ILE A 160 -38.07 0.64 -19.82
N THR A 161 -38.29 0.63 -18.52
CA THR A 161 -37.33 0.14 -17.51
C THR A 161 -36.82 -1.27 -17.83
N ASP A 162 -37.70 -2.14 -18.30
CA ASP A 162 -37.37 -3.53 -18.68
C ASP A 162 -36.42 -3.64 -19.89
N ARG A 163 -36.26 -2.56 -20.65
CA ARG A 163 -35.36 -2.52 -21.82
C ARG A 163 -33.97 -2.03 -21.49
N VAL A 164 -33.73 -1.55 -20.27
CA VAL A 164 -32.42 -1.05 -19.86
C VAL A 164 -31.40 -2.21 -19.83
N ILE A 165 -30.31 -2.01 -20.54
CA ILE A 165 -29.14 -2.87 -20.46
C ILE A 165 -28.26 -2.32 -19.35
N ARG A 166 -27.98 -3.19 -18.33
CA ARG A 166 -27.12 -2.90 -17.22
C ARG A 166 -25.83 -3.70 -17.38
N GLU A 167 -24.70 -3.04 -17.35
CA GLU A 167 -23.38 -3.67 -17.38
C GLU A 167 -22.57 -3.21 -16.17
N GLU A 168 -21.96 -4.16 -15.47
CA GLU A 168 -21.15 -3.91 -14.29
C GLU A 168 -19.68 -4.23 -14.60
N THR A 169 -18.84 -3.28 -14.32
CA THR A 169 -17.38 -3.39 -14.39
C THR A 169 -16.80 -3.00 -13.04
N GLU A 170 -15.50 -3.16 -12.86
CA GLU A 170 -14.84 -2.79 -11.63
C GLU A 170 -14.97 -1.28 -11.37
N GLY A 171 -15.65 -0.93 -10.30
CA GLY A 171 -15.86 0.47 -9.89
C GLY A 171 -16.99 1.22 -10.60
N LEU A 172 -17.69 0.61 -11.57
CA LEU A 172 -18.67 1.30 -12.38
C LEU A 172 -19.81 0.40 -12.85
N VAL A 173 -21.05 0.90 -12.73
CA VAL A 173 -22.21 0.32 -13.41
C VAL A 173 -22.70 1.30 -14.46
N THR A 174 -22.87 0.82 -15.69
CA THR A 174 -23.42 1.58 -16.83
C THR A 174 -24.82 1.09 -17.17
N TYR A 175 -25.69 2.03 -17.49
CA TYR A 175 -27.06 1.77 -17.89
C TYR A 175 -27.27 2.39 -19.27
N SER A 176 -27.85 1.65 -20.20
CA SER A 176 -28.17 2.14 -21.52
C SER A 176 -29.53 1.63 -21.96
N VAL A 177 -30.27 2.47 -22.69
CA VAL A 177 -31.56 2.11 -23.26
C VAL A 177 -31.77 2.79 -24.59
N LEU A 178 -32.51 2.14 -25.48
CA LEU A 178 -33.03 2.73 -26.72
C LEU A 178 -34.54 2.68 -26.66
N ASP A 179 -35.20 3.81 -27.06
CA ASP A 179 -36.61 3.77 -27.33
C ASP A 179 -36.94 3.01 -28.63
N SER A 180 -38.21 2.92 -28.99
CA SER A 180 -38.63 2.27 -30.24
C SER A 180 -38.34 3.11 -31.48
N SER A 181 -38.06 4.39 -31.33
CA SER A 181 -37.66 5.34 -32.38
C SER A 181 -36.18 5.35 -32.65
N GLY A 182 -35.37 4.74 -31.74
CA GLY A 182 -33.92 4.58 -31.84
C GLY A 182 -33.11 5.66 -31.13
N ASN A 183 -33.75 6.48 -30.27
CA ASN A 183 -33.05 7.50 -29.50
C ASN A 183 -32.42 6.87 -28.27
N PRO A 184 -31.10 7.10 -27.96
CA PRO A 184 -30.39 6.48 -26.86
C PRO A 184 -30.46 7.34 -25.59
N ALA A 185 -30.41 6.64 -24.44
CA ALA A 185 -30.07 7.25 -23.16
C ALA A 185 -29.02 6.43 -22.41
N TYR A 186 -28.22 7.11 -21.60
CA TYR A 186 -27.15 6.52 -20.82
C TYR A 186 -27.16 7.12 -19.41
N ALA A 187 -26.78 6.31 -18.42
CA ALA A 187 -26.50 6.73 -17.07
C ALA A 187 -25.34 5.89 -16.51
N GLU A 188 -24.63 6.42 -15.55
CA GLU A 188 -23.51 5.76 -14.91
C GLU A 188 -23.63 5.89 -13.40
N ARG A 189 -23.15 4.88 -12.68
CA ARG A 189 -23.07 4.86 -11.23
C ARG A 189 -21.71 4.34 -10.82
N GLU A 190 -20.96 5.14 -10.07
CA GLU A 190 -19.74 4.69 -9.43
C GLU A 190 -20.10 3.76 -8.26
N ILE A 191 -19.42 2.64 -8.19
CA ILE A 191 -19.61 1.63 -7.14
C ILE A 191 -18.27 1.30 -6.46
N PRO A 192 -18.30 0.81 -5.20
CA PRO A 192 -17.08 0.40 -4.52
C PRO A 192 -16.38 -0.75 -5.25
N VAL A 193 -15.06 -0.68 -5.33
CA VAL A 193 -14.25 -1.82 -5.77
C VAL A 193 -14.29 -2.88 -4.69
N VAL A 194 -14.65 -4.12 -5.07
CA VAL A 194 -14.62 -5.25 -4.16
C VAL A 194 -13.18 -5.66 -3.91
N ASP A 195 -12.73 -5.51 -2.67
CA ASP A 195 -11.40 -5.97 -2.28
C ASP A 195 -11.35 -7.51 -2.17
N ARG A 196 -10.45 -8.11 -2.92
CA ARG A 196 -10.16 -9.55 -2.90
C ARG A 196 -8.68 -9.84 -2.75
N THR A 197 -7.90 -8.81 -2.54
CA THR A 197 -6.44 -8.86 -2.50
C THR A 197 -6.00 -8.89 -1.05
N PRO A 198 -5.36 -9.97 -0.58
CA PRO A 198 -4.80 -9.97 0.77
C PRO A 198 -3.66 -8.97 0.91
N PRO A 199 -3.46 -8.39 2.10
CA PRO A 199 -2.30 -7.55 2.39
C PRO A 199 -0.98 -8.26 2.11
N VAL A 200 0.07 -7.52 1.82
CA VAL A 200 1.42 -8.04 1.60
C VAL A 200 2.31 -7.71 2.78
N ILE A 201 2.81 -8.76 3.48
CA ILE A 201 3.79 -8.59 4.55
C ILE A 201 5.20 -8.69 3.96
N THR A 202 6.04 -7.69 4.24
CA THR A 202 7.45 -7.66 3.87
C THR A 202 8.31 -7.78 5.12
N LEU A 203 9.10 -8.86 5.24
CA LEU A 203 10.05 -9.05 6.34
C LEU A 203 11.36 -8.30 6.04
N HIS A 204 11.74 -7.34 6.87
CA HIS A 204 13.03 -6.67 6.77
C HIS A 204 14.15 -7.63 7.16
N GLY A 205 15.22 -7.72 6.38
CA GLY A 205 16.32 -8.65 6.64
C GLY A 205 16.07 -10.12 6.23
N GLY A 206 14.90 -10.43 5.65
CA GLY A 206 14.58 -11.74 5.10
C GLY A 206 13.84 -12.68 6.06
N ALA A 207 13.53 -13.88 5.55
CA ALA A 207 12.77 -14.90 6.27
C ALA A 207 13.64 -15.77 7.21
N ASP A 208 14.93 -15.86 6.96
CA ASP A 208 15.87 -16.60 7.81
C ASP A 208 16.87 -15.61 8.41
N TYR A 209 16.91 -15.57 9.73
CA TYR A 209 17.81 -14.71 10.47
C TYR A 209 18.59 -15.52 11.51
N SER A 210 19.91 -15.40 11.52
CA SER A 210 20.74 -16.15 12.46
C SER A 210 21.69 -15.26 13.24
N PHE A 211 21.83 -15.54 14.53
CA PHE A 211 22.68 -14.80 15.46
C PHE A 211 23.34 -15.73 16.48
N LEU A 212 24.37 -15.23 17.14
CA LEU A 212 25.05 -15.99 18.19
C LEU A 212 24.20 -15.99 19.47
N LEU A 213 24.20 -17.11 20.16
CA LEU A 213 23.58 -17.25 21.47
C LEU A 213 24.04 -16.14 22.41
N GLY A 214 23.11 -15.53 23.08
CA GLY A 214 23.37 -14.42 24.02
C GLY A 214 23.66 -13.07 23.39
N SER A 215 23.90 -12.98 22.07
CA SER A 215 24.12 -11.68 21.44
C SER A 215 22.87 -10.79 21.51
N CYS A 216 23.06 -9.48 21.62
CA CYS A 216 21.96 -8.53 21.50
C CYS A 216 21.29 -8.67 20.14
N PHE A 217 20.07 -9.17 20.15
CA PHE A 217 19.27 -9.40 18.98
C PHE A 217 18.03 -8.51 19.04
N ASP A 218 17.84 -7.72 17.99
CA ASP A 218 16.60 -7.02 17.71
C ASP A 218 16.01 -7.58 16.41
N ASP A 219 14.71 -7.85 16.41
CA ASP A 219 14.02 -8.22 15.17
C ASP A 219 14.22 -7.10 14.15
N PRO A 220 14.73 -7.40 12.93
CA PRO A 220 14.88 -6.38 11.88
C PRO A 220 13.59 -5.68 11.50
N GLY A 221 12.43 -6.20 11.94
CA GLY A 221 11.14 -5.62 11.70
C GLY A 221 10.47 -6.12 10.42
N TYR A 222 9.32 -5.53 10.14
CA TYR A 222 8.45 -5.86 9.02
C TYR A 222 7.66 -4.62 8.61
N SER A 223 7.00 -4.71 7.44
CA SER A 223 5.93 -3.80 7.03
C SER A 223 4.80 -4.59 6.40
N ALA A 224 3.59 -4.04 6.41
CA ALA A 224 2.44 -4.62 5.75
C ALA A 224 1.68 -3.55 4.99
N GLU A 225 1.38 -3.80 3.72
CA GLU A 225 0.65 -2.89 2.84
C GLU A 225 -0.47 -3.62 2.13
N ASP A 226 -1.59 -2.94 1.99
CA ASP A 226 -2.74 -3.38 1.21
C ASP A 226 -3.07 -2.37 0.12
N ASN A 227 -3.66 -2.84 -0.98
CA ASN A 227 -3.98 -2.00 -2.14
C ASN A 227 -5.14 -1.02 -1.91
N ILE A 228 -6.02 -1.29 -0.94
CA ILE A 228 -7.18 -0.45 -0.60
C ILE A 228 -7.01 0.17 0.78
N ASP A 229 -6.65 -0.63 1.78
CA ASP A 229 -6.52 -0.18 3.17
C ASP A 229 -5.18 0.53 3.46
N GLY A 230 -4.20 0.43 2.55
CA GLY A 230 -2.90 1.09 2.68
C GLY A 230 -1.99 0.42 3.71
N ASP A 231 -1.34 1.22 4.55
CA ASP A 231 -0.38 0.74 5.56
C ASP A 231 -1.11 0.06 6.73
N LEU A 232 -0.88 -1.25 6.87
CA LEU A 232 -1.41 -2.12 7.93
C LEU A 232 -0.32 -2.63 8.88
N THR A 233 0.86 -2.01 8.88
CA THR A 233 2.01 -2.44 9.69
C THR A 233 1.68 -2.56 11.18
N ASP A 234 0.93 -1.61 11.73
CA ASP A 234 0.51 -1.61 13.13
C ASP A 234 -0.57 -2.67 13.46
N ALA A 235 -1.22 -3.22 12.43
CA ALA A 235 -2.25 -4.25 12.56
C ALA A 235 -1.69 -5.68 12.50
N VAL A 236 -0.38 -5.84 12.27
CA VAL A 236 0.26 -7.16 12.22
C VAL A 236 0.29 -7.80 13.59
N GLU A 237 -0.29 -8.99 13.69
CA GLU A 237 -0.18 -9.86 14.86
C GLU A 237 1.07 -10.72 14.75
N VAL A 238 1.90 -10.71 15.81
CA VAL A 238 3.15 -11.47 15.88
C VAL A 238 2.98 -12.61 16.88
N ALA A 239 3.21 -13.84 16.44
CA ALA A 239 3.11 -15.04 17.26
C ALA A 239 4.41 -15.87 17.19
N GLY A 240 4.88 -16.31 18.34
CA GLY A 240 6.11 -17.07 18.53
C GLY A 240 7.05 -16.34 19.47
N GLU A 241 7.93 -17.12 20.11
CA GLU A 241 8.96 -16.61 21.02
C GLU A 241 10.32 -17.19 20.64
N VAL A 242 11.35 -16.39 20.76
CA VAL A 242 12.74 -16.82 20.53
C VAL A 242 13.42 -17.03 21.87
N ASP A 243 13.79 -18.29 22.18
CA ASP A 243 14.69 -18.56 23.29
C ASP A 243 16.14 -18.31 22.85
N TRP A 244 16.59 -17.08 23.07
CA TRP A 244 17.91 -16.61 22.64
C TRP A 244 19.07 -17.15 23.50
N LEU A 245 18.78 -17.95 24.57
CA LEU A 245 19.75 -18.64 25.42
C LEU A 245 19.89 -20.13 25.10
N THR A 246 19.10 -20.66 24.19
CA THR A 246 19.17 -22.07 23.78
C THR A 246 19.42 -22.18 22.29
N PRO A 247 20.45 -22.90 21.84
CA PRO A 247 20.66 -23.12 20.42
C PRO A 247 19.46 -23.81 19.77
N GLY A 248 18.99 -23.27 18.63
CA GLY A 248 17.81 -23.82 17.96
C GLY A 248 17.29 -22.90 16.88
N THR A 249 16.23 -23.35 16.20
CA THR A 249 15.47 -22.52 15.24
C THR A 249 14.08 -22.26 15.77
N TYR A 250 13.71 -21.00 15.87
CA TYR A 250 12.48 -20.50 16.48
C TYR A 250 11.66 -19.81 15.39
N PRO A 251 10.53 -20.39 14.96
CA PRO A 251 9.64 -19.75 14.01
C PRO A 251 8.81 -18.65 14.69
N VAL A 252 8.80 -17.47 14.09
CA VAL A 252 7.91 -16.35 14.45
C VAL A 252 7.04 -16.06 13.26
N THR A 253 5.72 -16.05 13.48
CA THR A 253 4.71 -15.86 12.45
C THR A 253 4.08 -14.48 12.57
N TYR A 254 4.00 -13.78 11.45
CA TYR A 254 3.40 -12.45 11.29
C TYR A 254 2.14 -12.63 10.47
N THR A 255 1.00 -12.18 11.00
CA THR A 255 -0.31 -12.32 10.36
C THR A 255 -0.99 -10.97 10.33
N VAL A 256 -1.62 -10.61 9.21
CA VAL A 256 -2.38 -9.39 9.06
C VAL A 256 -3.67 -9.64 8.29
N ARG A 257 -4.70 -8.86 8.59
CA ARG A 257 -5.97 -8.85 7.88
C ARG A 257 -6.33 -7.43 7.49
N ASP A 258 -6.90 -7.30 6.29
CA ASP A 258 -7.52 -6.07 5.86
C ASP A 258 -8.91 -5.86 6.49
N ALA A 259 -9.55 -4.74 6.17
CA ALA A 259 -10.87 -4.38 6.70
C ALA A 259 -12.00 -5.31 6.26
N VAL A 260 -11.84 -6.05 5.15
CA VAL A 260 -12.84 -7.00 4.64
C VAL A 260 -12.54 -8.45 5.01
N GLY A 261 -11.38 -8.72 5.62
CA GLY A 261 -11.01 -10.01 6.18
C GLY A 261 -10.12 -10.87 5.29
N ASN A 262 -9.53 -10.34 4.20
CA ASN A 262 -8.48 -11.06 3.49
C ASN A 262 -7.23 -11.13 4.38
N GLU A 263 -6.63 -12.31 4.48
CA GLU A 263 -5.54 -12.59 5.42
C GLU A 263 -4.24 -12.95 4.69
N SER A 264 -3.14 -12.43 5.21
CA SER A 264 -1.80 -12.87 4.87
C SER A 264 -1.04 -13.30 6.10
N SER A 265 -0.16 -14.28 5.91
CA SER A 265 0.74 -14.76 6.96
C SER A 265 2.10 -15.13 6.38
N VAL A 266 3.17 -14.72 7.07
CA VAL A 266 4.54 -15.09 6.74
C VAL A 266 5.27 -15.51 8.00
N THR A 267 6.27 -16.38 7.86
CA THR A 267 7.06 -16.87 9.00
C THR A 267 8.53 -16.50 8.82
N ARG A 268 9.15 -15.98 9.88
CA ARG A 268 10.60 -15.80 9.99
C ARG A 268 11.17 -16.86 10.91
N ASN A 269 12.24 -17.53 10.49
CA ASN A 269 12.98 -18.46 11.30
C ASN A 269 14.19 -17.76 11.94
N PHE A 270 14.18 -17.65 13.26
CA PHE A 270 15.32 -17.18 14.01
C PHE A 270 16.17 -18.35 14.42
N THR A 271 17.43 -18.40 13.98
CA THR A 271 18.35 -19.44 14.33
C THR A 271 19.38 -18.92 15.34
N VAL A 272 19.26 -19.40 16.58
CA VAL A 272 20.23 -19.17 17.64
C VAL A 272 21.37 -20.14 17.46
N ARG A 273 22.57 -19.64 17.15
CA ARG A 273 23.76 -20.47 16.93
C ARG A 273 24.57 -20.58 18.20
N GLY A 274 24.75 -21.82 18.68
CA GLY A 274 25.77 -22.14 19.65
C GLY A 274 27.12 -22.44 18.97
N ALA A 275 28.16 -22.53 19.76
CA ALA A 275 29.48 -22.96 19.31
C ALA A 275 29.91 -24.21 20.05
N PRO A 276 30.57 -25.19 19.38
CA PRO A 276 31.06 -26.38 20.04
C PRO A 276 32.19 -26.04 21.00
N GLN A 277 32.16 -26.65 22.20
CA GLN A 277 33.27 -26.61 23.13
C GLN A 277 34.43 -27.42 22.62
N GLN A 278 35.65 -26.96 22.85
CA GLN A 278 36.86 -27.73 22.55
C GLN A 278 37.12 -28.78 23.63
N ASP A 279 37.67 -29.91 23.23
CA ASP A 279 38.08 -30.95 24.17
C ASP A 279 39.21 -30.46 25.09
N THR A 280 39.14 -30.83 26.36
CA THR A 280 40.16 -30.45 27.34
C THR A 280 41.41 -31.28 27.19
N VAL A 281 42.53 -30.59 27.08
CA VAL A 281 43.86 -31.24 27.08
C VAL A 281 44.49 -31.12 28.47
N THR A 282 44.69 -32.27 29.12
CA THR A 282 45.37 -32.29 30.41
C THR A 282 46.89 -32.23 30.21
N PRO A 283 47.55 -31.18 30.73
CA PRO A 283 49.01 -31.05 30.57
C PRO A 283 49.79 -32.11 31.35
N ASN A 284 50.94 -32.46 30.82
CA ASN A 284 51.89 -33.38 31.52
C ASN A 284 52.71 -32.61 32.56
N GLY A 285 52.91 -33.20 33.72
CA GLY A 285 53.75 -32.60 34.76
C GLY A 285 52.99 -31.73 35.75
N LYS A 286 53.70 -30.87 36.45
CA LYS A 286 53.16 -29.85 37.37
C LYS A 286 53.02 -28.57 36.62
N VAL A 287 51.78 -28.08 36.47
CA VAL A 287 51.49 -26.86 35.69
C VAL A 287 50.78 -25.84 36.55
N ILE A 288 51.20 -24.59 36.39
CA ILE A 288 50.59 -23.42 36.99
C ILE A 288 50.07 -22.50 35.88
N TYR A 289 48.79 -22.19 35.91
CA TYR A 289 48.18 -21.10 35.19
C TYR A 289 48.02 -19.93 36.15
N LEU A 290 48.95 -18.93 36.06
CA LEU A 290 48.77 -17.68 36.79
C LEU A 290 47.69 -16.87 36.11
N THR A 291 46.68 -16.43 36.83
CA THR A 291 45.60 -15.63 36.31
C THR A 291 45.40 -14.37 37.13
N PHE A 292 45.15 -13.28 36.45
CA PHE A 292 44.98 -11.96 37.05
C PHE A 292 43.64 -11.35 36.60
N ASP A 293 42.81 -10.96 37.57
CA ASP A 293 41.49 -10.40 37.35
C ASP A 293 41.48 -8.90 37.57
N ASP A 294 40.45 -8.21 37.11
CA ASP A 294 40.10 -6.79 37.32
C ASP A 294 41.05 -5.76 36.66
N GLY A 295 42.13 -6.21 36.03
CA GLY A 295 43.03 -5.36 35.27
C GLY A 295 42.54 -5.00 33.85
N PRO A 296 43.30 -4.18 33.10
CA PRO A 296 44.62 -3.61 33.47
C PRO A 296 44.55 -2.51 34.51
N GLY A 297 45.28 -2.65 35.59
CA GLY A 297 45.34 -1.71 36.71
C GLY A 297 46.68 -1.00 36.86
N PRO A 298 46.87 -0.25 37.92
CA PRO A 298 48.08 0.56 38.15
C PRO A 298 49.35 -0.26 38.27
N TYR A 299 49.25 -1.53 38.63
CA TYR A 299 50.42 -2.41 38.82
C TYR A 299 50.64 -3.42 37.68
N THR A 300 49.77 -3.50 36.70
CA THR A 300 49.88 -4.40 35.52
C THR A 300 51.23 -4.23 34.81
N HIS A 301 51.72 -3.01 34.63
CA HIS A 301 53.00 -2.73 34.01
C HIS A 301 54.19 -3.30 34.78
N ALA A 302 54.13 -3.29 36.12
CA ALA A 302 55.14 -3.90 36.99
C ALA A 302 55.06 -5.43 36.87
N LEU A 303 53.87 -6.00 36.90
CA LEU A 303 53.61 -7.41 36.71
C LEU A 303 54.20 -7.93 35.37
N LEU A 304 53.90 -7.26 34.27
CA LEU A 304 54.41 -7.65 32.92
C LEU A 304 55.94 -7.66 32.87
N ARG A 305 56.64 -6.74 33.56
CA ARG A 305 58.08 -6.74 33.67
C ARG A 305 58.61 -7.98 34.44
N VAL A 306 57.94 -8.36 35.52
CA VAL A 306 58.30 -9.55 36.32
C VAL A 306 58.08 -10.82 35.45
N LEU A 307 56.92 -10.98 34.82
CA LEU A 307 56.63 -12.12 33.96
C LEU A 307 57.64 -12.24 32.81
N LYS A 308 57.99 -11.15 32.18
CA LYS A 308 58.97 -11.06 31.08
C LYS A 308 60.37 -11.43 31.55
N LYS A 309 60.82 -10.97 32.75
CA LYS A 309 62.11 -11.27 33.36
C LYS A 309 62.33 -12.75 33.55
N TYR A 310 61.28 -13.49 33.90
CA TYR A 310 61.37 -14.94 34.18
C TYR A 310 60.86 -15.81 33.01
N GLY A 311 60.44 -15.22 31.87
CA GLY A 311 59.92 -15.92 30.70
C GLY A 311 58.60 -16.66 30.98
N VAL A 312 57.82 -16.17 31.95
CA VAL A 312 56.54 -16.75 32.34
C VAL A 312 55.40 -16.10 31.55
N LYS A 313 54.48 -16.93 31.08
CA LYS A 313 53.23 -16.51 30.48
C LYS A 313 52.07 -16.70 31.45
N ALA A 314 51.11 -15.77 31.44
CA ALA A 314 49.97 -15.72 32.32
C ALA A 314 48.69 -15.45 31.54
N THR A 315 47.55 -15.42 32.21
CA THR A 315 46.25 -15.05 31.65
C THR A 315 45.67 -13.87 32.40
N PHE A 316 45.15 -12.91 31.68
CA PHE A 316 44.54 -11.72 32.24
C PHE A 316 43.03 -11.71 31.88
N PHE A 317 42.18 -11.74 32.89
CA PHE A 317 40.74 -11.53 32.73
C PHE A 317 40.46 -10.06 33.01
N VAL A 318 40.19 -9.31 31.92
CA VAL A 318 40.25 -7.87 31.90
C VAL A 318 38.87 -7.22 31.98
N VAL A 319 38.83 -5.97 32.48
CA VAL A 319 37.62 -5.16 32.58
C VAL A 319 37.85 -3.78 31.95
N GLY A 320 36.78 -3.24 31.34
CA GLY A 320 36.76 -1.87 30.82
C GLY A 320 37.76 -1.59 29.68
N ASP A 321 37.81 -0.35 29.25
CA ASP A 321 38.66 0.13 28.17
C ASP A 321 39.58 1.31 28.58
N GLU A 322 39.77 1.51 29.87
CA GLU A 322 40.54 2.65 30.40
C GLU A 322 42.01 2.64 30.01
N ASN A 323 42.60 1.47 29.74
CA ASN A 323 44.03 1.30 29.43
C ASN A 323 44.28 0.48 28.17
N PRO A 324 43.92 0.96 26.98
CA PRO A 324 44.03 0.16 25.73
C PRO A 324 45.48 -0.25 25.39
N ASP A 325 46.46 0.58 25.72
CA ASP A 325 47.87 0.24 25.47
C ASP A 325 48.35 -0.93 26.31
N LEU A 326 47.84 -1.10 27.53
CA LEU A 326 48.13 -2.25 28.36
C LEU A 326 47.45 -3.51 27.86
N LEU A 327 46.23 -3.43 27.30
CA LEU A 327 45.59 -4.57 26.64
C LEU A 327 46.45 -5.08 25.47
N ARG A 328 46.94 -4.17 24.63
CA ARG A 328 47.89 -4.52 23.54
C ARG A 328 49.19 -5.12 24.08
N GLN A 329 49.77 -4.53 25.10
CA GLN A 329 51.01 -5.02 25.69
C GLN A 329 50.88 -6.45 26.27
N ILE A 330 49.76 -6.78 26.93
CA ILE A 330 49.46 -8.13 27.44
C ILE A 330 49.56 -9.15 26.30
N VAL A 331 48.89 -8.86 25.17
CA VAL A 331 48.88 -9.73 24.00
C VAL A 331 50.25 -9.79 23.32
N ASP A 332 50.89 -8.65 23.09
CA ASP A 332 52.20 -8.53 22.42
C ASP A 332 53.33 -9.25 23.21
N ASP A 333 53.24 -9.22 24.53
CA ASP A 333 54.17 -9.98 25.39
C ASP A 333 53.82 -11.49 25.45
N GLY A 334 52.76 -11.96 24.71
CA GLY A 334 52.40 -13.37 24.53
C GLY A 334 51.65 -13.98 25.71
N HIS A 335 50.94 -13.19 26.45
CA HIS A 335 49.99 -13.62 27.48
C HIS A 335 48.62 -13.87 26.86
N SER A 336 47.79 -14.72 27.48
CA SER A 336 46.41 -14.86 27.13
C SER A 336 45.56 -13.77 27.76
N ILE A 337 44.55 -13.33 27.01
CA ILE A 337 43.56 -12.34 27.47
C ILE A 337 42.16 -12.95 27.43
N GLY A 338 41.40 -12.76 28.47
CA GLY A 338 40.01 -13.21 28.58
C GLY A 338 39.11 -12.12 29.11
N VAL A 339 37.82 -12.34 28.97
CA VAL A 339 36.77 -11.40 29.40
C VAL A 339 36.49 -11.60 30.89
N HIS A 340 36.52 -10.50 31.68
CA HIS A 340 35.98 -10.50 33.04
C HIS A 340 34.65 -9.75 33.14
N THR A 341 34.35 -8.86 32.34
CA THR A 341 33.16 -8.04 32.06
C THR A 341 33.57 -6.62 31.64
N ALA A 342 32.70 -5.88 30.98
CA ALA A 342 33.03 -4.52 30.66
C ALA A 342 32.89 -3.55 31.85
N CYS A 343 31.89 -3.74 32.70
CA CYS A 343 31.61 -2.78 33.78
C CYS A 343 31.88 -3.27 35.20
N HIS A 344 32.03 -4.55 35.45
CA HIS A 344 32.20 -5.18 36.77
C HIS A 344 31.18 -4.78 37.84
N ASP A 345 29.97 -4.36 37.40
CA ASP A 345 28.86 -3.99 38.27
C ASP A 345 27.90 -5.16 38.46
N TYR A 346 27.98 -5.82 39.64
CA TYR A 346 27.15 -6.99 39.95
C TYR A 346 25.65 -6.76 39.77
N GLN A 347 25.15 -5.56 40.04
CA GLN A 347 23.74 -5.26 39.87
C GLN A 347 23.36 -5.22 38.41
N LYS A 348 24.22 -4.67 37.56
CA LYS A 348 23.97 -4.64 36.10
C LYS A 348 24.11 -6.02 35.48
N ILE A 349 25.22 -6.71 35.72
CA ILE A 349 25.54 -7.97 35.04
C ILE A 349 24.73 -9.17 35.54
N TYR A 350 24.24 -9.18 36.78
CA TYR A 350 23.50 -10.29 37.34
C TYR A 350 22.00 -10.04 37.56
N SER A 351 21.45 -8.98 37.01
CA SER A 351 20.00 -8.74 37.07
C SER A 351 19.22 -9.58 36.06
N ASP A 352 19.75 -9.74 34.87
CA ASP A 352 19.15 -10.51 33.78
C ASP A 352 20.26 -11.13 32.93
N PRO A 353 20.09 -12.35 32.40
CA PRO A 353 21.06 -12.97 31.49
C PRO A 353 21.39 -12.11 30.26
N ARG A 354 20.43 -11.30 29.73
CA ARG A 354 20.67 -10.40 28.61
C ARG A 354 21.66 -9.29 28.98
N ASP A 355 21.54 -8.75 30.17
CA ASP A 355 22.47 -7.72 30.64
C ASP A 355 23.88 -8.29 30.81
N TYR A 356 23.97 -9.55 31.30
CA TYR A 356 25.24 -10.26 31.38
C TYR A 356 25.87 -10.46 30.00
N PHE A 357 25.13 -10.99 29.04
CA PHE A 357 25.65 -11.25 27.70
C PHE A 357 26.00 -9.98 26.94
N ARG A 358 25.23 -8.92 27.12
CA ARG A 358 25.57 -7.61 26.54
C ARG A 358 26.92 -7.13 27.05
N ASP A 359 27.13 -7.13 28.35
CA ASP A 359 28.38 -6.72 28.98
C ASP A 359 29.56 -7.64 28.58
N LEU A 360 29.31 -8.95 28.49
CA LEU A 360 30.31 -9.97 28.06
C LEU A 360 30.76 -9.69 26.61
N TYR A 361 29.83 -9.49 25.68
CA TYR A 361 30.16 -9.22 24.28
C TYR A 361 30.77 -7.82 24.10
N ASP A 362 30.30 -6.82 24.86
CA ASP A 362 30.91 -5.48 24.86
C ASP A 362 32.40 -5.57 25.23
N MET A 363 32.75 -6.33 26.24
CA MET A 363 34.16 -6.52 26.60
C MET A 363 34.96 -7.33 25.57
N GLN A 364 34.36 -8.39 24.99
CA GLN A 364 34.98 -9.12 23.89
C GLN A 364 35.28 -8.21 22.70
N ASP A 365 34.35 -7.32 22.35
CA ASP A 365 34.53 -6.35 21.26
C ASP A 365 35.59 -5.29 21.59
N ILE A 366 35.70 -4.85 22.85
CA ILE A 366 36.78 -3.98 23.31
C ILE A 366 38.12 -4.67 23.10
N ILE A 367 38.29 -5.91 23.61
CA ILE A 367 39.51 -6.70 23.44
C ILE A 367 39.86 -6.83 21.95
N ARG A 368 38.90 -7.22 21.13
CA ARG A 368 39.09 -7.39 19.67
C ARG A 368 39.50 -6.10 18.99
N ARG A 369 38.85 -5.01 19.32
CA ARG A 369 39.14 -3.67 18.76
C ARG A 369 40.55 -3.18 19.12
N GLU A 370 40.96 -3.39 20.36
CA GLU A 370 42.21 -2.85 20.88
C GLU A 370 43.42 -3.75 20.57
N THR A 371 43.21 -5.06 20.50
CA THR A 371 44.33 -6.03 20.38
C THR A 371 44.32 -6.81 19.05
N GLY A 372 43.21 -6.84 18.32
CA GLY A 372 43.01 -7.74 17.18
C GLY A 372 42.70 -9.19 17.55
N VAL A 373 42.64 -9.54 18.85
CA VAL A 373 42.39 -10.91 19.30
C VAL A 373 40.91 -11.06 19.63
N GLU A 374 40.26 -12.08 19.07
CA GLU A 374 38.92 -12.51 19.46
C GLU A 374 39.05 -13.62 20.49
N THR A 375 38.80 -13.28 21.76
CA THR A 375 38.92 -14.24 22.87
C THR A 375 37.59 -14.88 23.20
N TRP A 376 37.65 -16.16 23.53
CA TRP A 376 36.52 -16.98 24.04
C TRP A 376 36.77 -17.45 25.46
N LEU A 377 37.85 -16.95 26.12
CA LEU A 377 38.14 -17.19 27.51
C LEU A 377 37.43 -16.16 28.37
N MET A 378 36.86 -16.60 29.48
CA MET A 378 36.20 -15.70 30.39
C MET A 378 36.28 -16.17 31.84
N ARG A 379 36.05 -15.26 32.77
CA ARG A 379 35.82 -15.53 34.18
C ARG A 379 34.68 -14.71 34.70
N PHE A 380 33.78 -15.34 35.45
CA PHE A 380 32.69 -14.62 36.11
C PHE A 380 33.21 -13.75 37.25
N PRO A 381 32.77 -12.47 37.41
CA PRO A 381 33.01 -11.69 38.61
C PRO A 381 32.60 -12.45 39.88
N GLY A 382 33.57 -12.68 40.78
CA GLY A 382 33.38 -13.47 41.98
C GLY A 382 33.31 -14.99 41.78
N GLY A 383 33.57 -15.47 40.54
CA GLY A 383 33.54 -16.88 40.16
C GLY A 383 32.12 -17.44 39.96
N SER A 384 32.05 -18.66 39.40
CA SER A 384 30.76 -19.32 39.14
C SER A 384 30.01 -19.70 40.43
N SER A 385 30.71 -19.79 41.56
CA SER A 385 30.15 -20.09 42.89
C SER A 385 29.71 -18.85 43.69
N ASN A 386 29.81 -17.64 43.11
CA ASN A 386 29.47 -16.44 43.85
C ASN A 386 28.00 -16.46 44.34
N THR A 387 27.80 -15.95 45.54
CA THR A 387 26.46 -15.87 46.17
C THR A 387 25.84 -14.47 46.10
N VAL A 388 26.59 -13.51 45.56
CA VAL A 388 26.11 -12.11 45.42
C VAL A 388 25.07 -11.99 44.32
N SER A 389 25.28 -12.68 43.20
CA SER A 389 24.41 -12.72 42.05
C SER A 389 22.95 -13.04 42.38
N ARG A 390 22.70 -13.95 43.31
CA ARG A 390 21.32 -14.33 43.73
C ARG A 390 20.54 -13.22 44.44
N ARG A 391 21.22 -12.14 44.83
CA ARG A 391 20.55 -10.95 45.41
C ARG A 391 19.81 -10.17 44.32
N PHE A 392 20.26 -10.29 43.08
CA PHE A 392 19.71 -9.58 41.94
C PHE A 392 18.77 -10.50 41.15
N SER A 393 19.21 -11.73 40.84
CA SER A 393 18.40 -12.72 40.15
C SER A 393 18.72 -14.13 40.68
N LYS A 394 17.69 -14.77 41.29
CA LYS A 394 17.86 -16.12 41.84
C LYS A 394 17.97 -17.13 40.72
N GLY A 395 18.99 -18.00 40.80
CA GLY A 395 19.21 -19.05 39.79
C GLY A 395 20.04 -18.58 38.60
N ILE A 396 20.42 -17.32 38.52
CA ILE A 396 21.07 -16.76 37.33
C ILE A 396 22.38 -17.44 37.00
N MET A 397 23.19 -17.85 38.01
CA MET A 397 24.47 -18.53 37.75
C MET A 397 24.29 -19.91 37.10
N SER A 398 23.24 -20.65 37.46
CA SER A 398 22.92 -21.91 36.78
C SER A 398 22.59 -21.71 35.31
N THR A 399 21.86 -20.64 35.00
CA THR A 399 21.56 -20.29 33.62
C THR A 399 22.82 -19.83 32.87
N LEU A 400 23.58 -18.89 33.46
CA LEU A 400 24.74 -18.28 32.80
C LEU A 400 25.87 -19.30 32.56
N THR A 401 26.18 -20.19 33.55
CA THR A 401 27.26 -21.17 33.40
C THR A 401 27.00 -22.16 32.25
N GLN A 402 25.74 -22.47 31.95
CA GLN A 402 25.39 -23.28 30.79
C GLN A 402 25.43 -22.45 29.52
N ALA A 403 24.73 -21.29 29.52
CA ALA A 403 24.55 -20.48 28.34
C ALA A 403 25.86 -19.92 27.76
N VAL A 404 26.84 -19.51 28.61
CA VAL A 404 28.14 -19.05 28.11
C VAL A 404 28.91 -20.17 27.41
N GLN A 405 28.78 -21.42 27.88
CA GLN A 405 29.41 -22.57 27.25
C GLN A 405 28.73 -22.89 25.91
N ASP A 406 27.42 -22.86 25.86
CA ASP A 406 26.65 -23.05 24.63
C ASP A 406 26.90 -21.92 23.60
N ALA A 407 27.22 -20.72 24.06
CA ALA A 407 27.68 -19.62 23.23
C ALA A 407 29.11 -19.78 22.70
N GLY A 408 29.90 -20.72 23.26
CA GLY A 408 31.28 -20.99 22.86
C GLY A 408 32.34 -20.45 23.81
N PHE A 409 31.95 -19.70 24.81
CA PHE A 409 32.88 -19.21 25.81
C PHE A 409 33.31 -20.33 26.73
N ARG A 410 34.59 -20.30 27.14
CA ARG A 410 35.14 -21.19 28.15
C ARG A 410 35.42 -20.39 29.42
N TYR A 411 34.66 -20.67 30.48
CA TYR A 411 34.88 -19.97 31.73
C TYR A 411 35.84 -20.75 32.62
N PHE A 412 36.63 -20.03 33.43
CA PHE A 412 37.60 -20.55 34.35
C PHE A 412 37.37 -19.96 35.74
N ASP A 413 37.16 -20.82 36.72
CA ASP A 413 37.32 -20.45 38.11
C ASP A 413 38.79 -20.70 38.51
N TRP A 414 39.06 -21.02 39.76
CA TRP A 414 40.39 -21.29 40.29
C TRP A 414 40.35 -22.43 41.29
N ASN A 415 41.49 -23.09 41.52
CA ASN A 415 41.67 -24.05 42.58
C ASN A 415 42.79 -23.67 43.55
N VAL A 416 43.44 -22.52 43.32
CA VAL A 416 44.38 -21.89 44.22
C VAL A 416 43.99 -20.44 44.37
N ASP A 417 43.61 -20.04 45.57
CA ASP A 417 43.22 -18.66 45.92
C ASP A 417 44.37 -17.97 46.65
N SER A 418 44.77 -16.80 46.18
CA SER A 418 45.76 -15.96 46.81
C SER A 418 45.23 -15.22 48.03
N ASP A 419 43.91 -15.13 48.15
CA ASP A 419 43.18 -14.34 49.16
C ASP A 419 43.49 -12.83 49.11
N ASP A 420 44.02 -12.33 47.99
CA ASP A 420 44.41 -10.94 47.81
C ASP A 420 43.20 -9.97 47.70
N ALA A 421 42.04 -10.45 47.24
CA ALA A 421 40.77 -9.74 47.35
C ALA A 421 40.10 -9.98 48.72
N GLY A 422 40.50 -10.94 49.46
CA GLY A 422 39.97 -11.36 50.77
C GLY A 422 40.71 -10.72 51.98
N SER A 423 41.49 -11.50 52.70
CA SER A 423 42.13 -11.05 53.95
C SER A 423 43.64 -10.78 53.82
N ALA A 424 44.30 -11.23 52.76
CA ALA A 424 45.71 -10.95 52.53
C ALA A 424 45.94 -9.48 52.15
N ARG A 425 46.93 -8.84 52.81
CA ARG A 425 47.26 -7.44 52.55
C ARG A 425 48.77 -7.20 52.44
N THR A 426 49.55 -8.29 52.34
CA THR A 426 51.00 -8.22 52.16
C THR A 426 51.46 -9.23 51.14
N ALA A 427 52.51 -8.93 50.41
CA ALA A 427 53.11 -9.87 49.45
C ALA A 427 53.50 -11.20 50.10
N LYS A 428 53.92 -11.20 51.37
CA LYS A 428 54.23 -12.42 52.12
C LYS A 428 52.98 -13.30 52.29
N GLN A 429 51.83 -12.75 52.67
CA GLN A 429 50.56 -13.50 52.83
C GLN A 429 50.10 -14.09 51.53
N VAL A 430 50.07 -13.29 50.47
CA VAL A 430 49.70 -13.72 49.12
C VAL A 430 50.58 -14.90 48.65
N ARG A 431 51.89 -14.71 48.78
CA ARG A 431 52.86 -15.79 48.44
C ARG A 431 52.61 -17.08 49.24
N GLU A 432 52.41 -16.98 50.54
CA GLU A 432 52.20 -18.14 51.43
C GLU A 432 50.92 -18.88 51.05
N ASN A 433 49.81 -18.17 50.78
CA ASN A 433 48.54 -18.73 50.34
C ASN A 433 48.70 -19.48 49.01
N VAL A 434 49.29 -18.81 48.02
CA VAL A 434 49.51 -19.43 46.70
C VAL A 434 50.39 -20.69 46.81
N ILE A 435 51.56 -20.60 47.53
CA ILE A 435 52.46 -21.72 47.69
C ILE A 435 51.79 -22.90 48.40
N GLU A 436 50.99 -22.67 49.41
CA GLU A 436 50.25 -23.72 50.10
C GLU A 436 49.22 -24.40 49.18
N GLY A 437 48.48 -23.61 48.40
CA GLY A 437 47.56 -24.13 47.39
C GLY A 437 48.27 -24.98 46.34
N LEU A 438 49.40 -24.51 45.82
CA LEU A 438 50.17 -25.22 44.77
C LEU A 438 50.65 -26.63 45.20
N LYS A 439 50.93 -26.83 46.49
CA LYS A 439 51.35 -28.15 47.01
C LYS A 439 50.23 -29.18 46.88
N ASN A 440 48.98 -28.78 46.84
CA ASN A 440 47.85 -29.67 46.86
C ASN A 440 47.37 -30.05 45.46
N HIS A 441 47.90 -29.39 44.40
CA HIS A 441 47.41 -29.55 43.02
C HIS A 441 48.57 -29.84 42.05
N ARG A 442 48.35 -30.73 41.13
CA ARG A 442 49.27 -30.99 40.02
C ARG A 442 49.09 -29.97 38.88
N VAL A 443 47.86 -29.57 38.65
CA VAL A 443 47.48 -28.54 37.73
C VAL A 443 46.75 -27.46 38.54
N SER A 444 47.30 -26.28 38.55
CA SER A 444 46.82 -25.17 39.37
C SER A 444 46.37 -23.98 38.51
N VAL A 445 45.16 -23.52 38.71
CA VAL A 445 44.69 -22.24 38.23
C VAL A 445 44.65 -21.29 39.44
N VAL A 446 45.54 -20.28 39.42
CA VAL A 446 45.76 -19.37 40.54
C VAL A 446 45.03 -18.10 40.33
N LEU A 447 44.16 -17.70 41.26
CA LEU A 447 43.51 -16.39 41.30
C LEU A 447 44.41 -15.36 41.99
N GLN A 448 44.70 -14.27 41.28
CA GLN A 448 45.28 -13.05 41.79
C GLN A 448 44.63 -11.82 41.12
N HIS A 449 44.92 -10.64 41.60
CA HIS A 449 44.45 -9.38 41.03
C HIS A 449 45.65 -8.44 40.83
N ASP A 450 45.82 -7.91 39.60
CA ASP A 450 46.92 -6.99 39.26
C ASP A 450 46.62 -5.51 39.59
N ILE A 451 45.50 -5.28 40.25
CA ILE A 451 45.12 -3.99 40.81
C ILE A 451 45.67 -3.75 42.25
N HIS A 452 46.34 -4.74 42.84
CA HIS A 452 46.91 -4.65 44.18
C HIS A 452 48.45 -4.79 44.13
N ASP A 453 49.17 -3.82 44.70
CA ASP A 453 50.65 -3.83 44.76
C ASP A 453 51.21 -5.07 45.47
N TYR A 454 50.65 -5.44 46.63
CA TYR A 454 51.07 -6.60 47.38
C TYR A 454 50.83 -7.94 46.69
N SER A 455 49.86 -7.98 45.78
CA SER A 455 49.62 -9.16 44.94
C SER A 455 50.71 -9.28 43.88
N VAL A 456 50.99 -8.19 43.17
CA VAL A 456 52.04 -8.13 42.13
C VAL A 456 53.44 -8.36 42.71
N ASP A 457 53.73 -7.76 43.88
CA ASP A 457 55.03 -7.93 44.59
C ASP A 457 55.28 -9.40 45.01
N ALA A 458 54.24 -10.21 45.20
CA ALA A 458 54.36 -11.61 45.54
C ALA A 458 54.79 -12.51 44.36
N VAL A 459 54.55 -12.07 43.14
CA VAL A 459 54.65 -12.92 41.92
C VAL A 459 56.07 -13.39 41.66
N GLU A 460 57.09 -12.55 41.87
CA GLU A 460 58.49 -12.90 41.69
C GLU A 460 58.91 -14.09 42.58
N ASP A 461 58.57 -14.00 43.86
CA ASP A 461 58.87 -15.09 44.81
C ASP A 461 58.10 -16.36 44.53
N ILE A 462 56.83 -16.29 44.03
CA ILE A 462 56.02 -17.42 43.62
C ILE A 462 56.67 -18.12 42.42
N ILE A 463 57.11 -17.39 41.42
CA ILE A 463 57.77 -17.91 40.22
C ILE A 463 59.05 -18.64 40.60
N LEU A 464 59.92 -18.00 41.37
CA LEU A 464 61.19 -18.60 41.80
C LEU A 464 61.00 -19.88 42.58
N TRP A 465 60.06 -19.89 43.54
CA TRP A 465 59.76 -21.08 44.36
C TRP A 465 59.21 -22.23 43.48
N ALA A 466 58.36 -21.94 42.49
CA ALA A 466 57.71 -22.91 41.62
C ALA A 466 58.72 -23.50 40.59
N GLN A 467 59.55 -22.66 39.94
CA GLN A 467 60.55 -23.11 39.00
C GLN A 467 61.58 -24.02 39.65
N ASP A 468 62.05 -23.72 40.91
CA ASP A 468 62.93 -24.55 41.64
C ASP A 468 62.35 -25.97 41.93
N ARG A 469 61.02 -26.10 41.85
CA ARG A 469 60.30 -27.38 42.11
C ARG A 469 59.74 -28.04 40.84
N GLY A 470 60.19 -27.57 39.70
CA GLY A 470 59.85 -28.13 38.40
C GLY A 470 58.39 -27.87 37.91
N TYR A 471 57.78 -26.83 38.43
CA TYR A 471 56.51 -26.36 37.86
C TYR A 471 56.74 -25.66 36.54
N GLN A 472 55.84 -25.87 35.59
CA GLN A 472 55.76 -25.13 34.33
C GLN A 472 54.67 -24.09 34.43
N PHE A 473 54.92 -22.92 33.85
CA PHE A 473 53.91 -21.87 33.73
C PHE A 473 53.38 -21.83 32.32
N LEU A 474 52.08 -21.93 32.16
CA LEU A 474 51.37 -21.83 30.86
C LEU A 474 50.26 -20.77 30.95
N PRO A 475 49.96 -20.10 29.88
CA PRO A 475 48.74 -19.31 29.80
C PRO A 475 47.53 -20.23 29.57
N LEU A 476 46.34 -19.84 29.99
CA LEU A 476 45.10 -20.55 29.64
C LEU A 476 44.79 -20.39 28.15
N GLU A 477 44.34 -21.49 27.58
CA GLU A 477 43.87 -21.54 26.20
C GLU A 477 42.51 -22.25 26.17
N SER A 478 41.85 -22.25 24.99
CA SER A 478 40.51 -22.82 24.84
C SER A 478 40.39 -24.31 25.13
N ASP A 479 41.49 -25.04 25.12
CA ASP A 479 41.58 -26.47 25.47
C ASP A 479 42.17 -26.74 26.88
N SER A 480 42.50 -25.69 27.64
CA SER A 480 43.06 -25.83 29.00
C SER A 480 42.06 -26.46 29.96
N PRO A 481 42.54 -27.18 30.99
CA PRO A 481 41.69 -27.73 32.05
C PRO A 481 40.96 -26.61 32.78
N THR A 482 39.67 -26.76 32.94
CA THR A 482 38.85 -25.83 33.72
C THR A 482 38.88 -26.24 35.20
N ALA A 483 38.81 -25.23 36.08
CA ALA A 483 38.68 -25.44 37.52
C ALA A 483 37.33 -24.86 37.98
N HIS A 484 36.23 -25.50 37.52
CA HIS A 484 34.89 -25.03 37.82
C HIS A 484 34.54 -25.25 39.30
N HIS A 485 34.00 -24.22 39.92
CA HIS A 485 33.39 -24.31 41.23
C HIS A 485 31.98 -24.90 41.17
N CYS A 486 31.48 -25.41 42.30
CA CYS A 486 30.06 -25.74 42.42
C CYS A 486 29.23 -24.48 42.44
N VAL A 487 28.26 -24.43 41.54
CA VAL A 487 27.34 -23.28 41.45
C VAL A 487 26.46 -23.20 42.70
N ASN A 488 26.43 -22.04 43.34
CA ASN A 488 25.67 -21.76 44.58
C ASN A 488 24.60 -20.69 44.33
N ASN A 489 23.51 -21.04 43.74
CA ASN A 489 22.42 -20.12 43.41
C ASN A 489 21.39 -19.90 44.53
#